data_b8bbe83594563edf3cf80ccbdaa302df
#
_entry.id   b8bbe83594563edf3cf80ccbdaa302df
#
_cell.length_a   1.000
_cell.length_b   1.000
_cell.length_c   1.000
_cell.angle_alpha   90.00
_cell.angle_beta   90.00
_cell.angle_gamma   90.00
#
_symmetry.space_group_name_H-M   'P 1'
#
loop_
_entity.id
_entity.type
_entity.pdbx_description
1 polymer ?
#
loop_
_entity_poly.entity_id
_entity_poly.type
_entity_poly.pdbx_seq_one_letter_code
_entity_poly.pdbx_strand_id
1 'polypeptide(L)'
;MERIAKGYSELIGAAFDVIPDKIGDRIRYVHFLTGVDPIYAGLFDDELTDDGRSYRNTACVAYPYHQRIDKSLRHTTVVLPSLIPLAYVVHELGHVLDESLGFSHIAEPVTEYAKVDRMEAFAEAFTSWLFWGYGKEVDKSTEYLFECIDKR
;
A
#
# COMPACT_ATOMS: atom_id res chain seq x y z
N MET A 1 22.28 -11.22 -0.71
CA MET A 1 21.52 -10.48 0.35
C MET A 1 21.52 -8.98 0.12
N GLU A 2 22.69 -8.35 0.04
CA GLU A 2 22.76 -6.90 -0.21
C GLU A 2 22.07 -6.46 -1.49
N ARG A 3 22.22 -7.24 -2.55
CA ARG A 3 21.60 -6.94 -3.84
C ARG A 3 20.07 -6.92 -3.74
N ILE A 4 19.49 -7.86 -2.99
CA ILE A 4 18.03 -7.94 -2.81
C ILE A 4 17.55 -6.79 -1.91
N ALA A 5 18.27 -6.51 -0.82
CA ALA A 5 17.96 -5.39 0.05
C ALA A 5 18.03 -4.06 -0.70
N LYS A 6 19.05 -3.90 -1.56
CA LYS A 6 19.17 -2.72 -2.41
C LYS A 6 18.00 -2.62 -3.40
N GLY A 7 17.57 -3.74 -3.99
CA GLY A 7 16.43 -3.77 -4.89
C GLY A 7 15.14 -3.29 -4.21
N TYR A 8 14.89 -3.70 -2.97
CA TYR A 8 13.75 -3.21 -2.20
C TYR A 8 13.88 -1.72 -1.90
N SER A 9 15.05 -1.26 -1.52
CA SER A 9 15.29 0.16 -1.24
C SER A 9 15.02 1.01 -2.48
N GLU A 10 15.48 0.57 -3.64
CA GLU A 10 15.24 1.27 -4.90
C GLU A 10 13.75 1.27 -5.27
N LEU A 11 13.06 0.15 -5.08
CA LEU A 11 11.63 0.03 -5.36
C LEU A 11 10.80 0.97 -4.47
N ILE A 12 11.09 0.97 -3.17
CA ILE A 12 10.41 1.84 -2.21
C ILE A 12 10.68 3.31 -2.53
N GLY A 13 11.94 3.65 -2.83
CA GLY A 13 12.31 5.00 -3.23
C GLY A 13 11.59 5.44 -4.49
N ALA A 14 11.49 4.58 -5.49
CA ALA A 14 10.78 4.87 -6.73
C ALA A 14 9.29 5.10 -6.48
N ALA A 15 8.68 4.34 -5.56
CA ALA A 15 7.28 4.53 -5.20
C ALA A 15 7.05 5.91 -4.58
N PHE A 16 7.91 6.35 -3.65
CA PHE A 16 7.80 7.69 -3.08
C PHE A 16 8.11 8.78 -4.10
N ASP A 17 8.94 8.50 -5.11
CA ASP A 17 9.25 9.48 -6.15
C ASP A 17 8.04 9.78 -7.06
N VAL A 18 7.17 8.81 -7.31
CA VAL A 18 5.96 9.06 -8.12
C VAL A 18 4.82 9.65 -7.31
N ILE A 19 4.87 9.55 -6.00
CA ILE A 19 3.85 10.11 -5.12
C ILE A 19 4.19 11.59 -4.86
N PRO A 20 3.23 12.53 -5.05
CA PRO A 20 3.48 13.94 -4.76
C PRO A 20 3.99 14.16 -3.33
N ASP A 21 4.92 15.09 -3.16
CA ASP A 21 5.65 15.29 -1.90
C ASP A 21 4.76 15.46 -0.68
N LYS A 22 3.70 16.24 -0.81
CA LYS A 22 2.79 16.50 0.33
C LYS A 22 2.03 15.23 0.77
N ILE A 23 1.68 14.39 -0.20
CA ILE A 23 1.06 13.10 0.11
C ILE A 23 2.10 12.15 0.70
N GLY A 24 3.28 12.10 0.11
CA GLY A 24 4.39 11.29 0.62
C GLY A 24 4.74 11.64 2.06
N ASP A 25 4.83 12.93 2.37
CA ASP A 25 5.11 13.39 3.73
C ASP A 25 4.06 12.90 4.74
N ARG A 26 2.82 12.83 4.32
CA ARG A 26 1.73 12.37 5.18
C ARG A 26 1.83 10.89 5.55
N ILE A 27 2.43 10.07 4.68
CA ILE A 27 2.49 8.61 4.86
C ILE A 27 3.90 8.08 5.15
N ARG A 28 4.90 8.97 5.38
CA ARG A 28 6.28 8.56 5.64
C ARG A 28 6.46 7.82 6.96
N TYR A 29 5.48 7.85 7.84
CA TYR A 29 5.53 7.12 9.11
C TYR A 29 5.49 5.60 8.92
N VAL A 30 5.16 5.12 7.74
CA VAL A 30 4.97 3.70 7.47
C VAL A 30 6.30 2.94 7.57
N HIS A 31 6.23 1.72 8.07
CA HIS A 31 7.36 0.80 8.11
C HIS A 31 7.24 -0.20 6.96
N PHE A 32 8.36 -0.77 6.54
CA PHE A 32 8.38 -1.79 5.50
C PHE A 32 8.98 -3.07 6.06
N LEU A 33 8.32 -4.19 5.77
CA LEU A 33 8.84 -5.52 6.07
C LEU A 33 9.01 -6.24 4.73
N THR A 34 10.25 -6.55 4.38
CA THR A 34 10.56 -7.14 3.08
C THR A 34 10.95 -8.60 3.23
N GLY A 35 10.93 -9.35 2.12
CA GLY A 35 11.25 -10.77 2.13
C GLY A 35 12.68 -11.10 2.54
N VAL A 36 13.58 -10.09 2.64
CA VAL A 36 14.96 -10.30 3.10
C VAL A 36 15.13 -10.08 4.59
N ASP A 37 14.11 -9.57 5.29
CA ASP A 37 14.21 -9.35 6.72
C ASP A 37 14.25 -10.69 7.47
N PRO A 38 15.21 -10.87 8.40
CA PRO A 38 15.27 -12.11 9.18
C PRO A 38 13.98 -12.39 9.96
N ILE A 39 13.30 -11.32 10.38
CA ILE A 39 12.04 -11.42 11.12
C ILE A 39 10.93 -12.00 10.25
N TYR A 40 11.04 -11.83 8.93
CA TYR A 40 10.00 -12.31 8.00
C TYR A 40 9.83 -13.83 8.07
N ALA A 41 10.93 -14.54 8.21
CA ALA A 41 10.88 -16.00 8.30
C ALA A 41 10.16 -16.40 9.60
N GLY A 42 9.04 -17.04 9.48
CA GLY A 42 8.24 -17.50 10.61
C GLY A 42 7.06 -16.61 11.00
N LEU A 43 7.11 -15.31 10.70
CA LEU A 43 5.99 -14.42 11.04
C LEU A 43 4.71 -14.76 10.26
N PHE A 44 4.87 -15.26 9.05
CA PHE A 44 3.74 -15.45 8.14
C PHE A 44 3.54 -16.90 7.76
N ASP A 45 4.18 -17.83 8.48
CA ASP A 45 4.21 -19.24 8.06
C ASP A 45 2.83 -19.87 7.93
N ASP A 46 1.95 -19.61 8.88
CA ASP A 46 0.64 -20.25 8.94
C ASP A 46 -0.52 -19.28 8.80
N GLU A 47 -0.22 -18.02 8.52
CA GLU A 47 -1.26 -16.99 8.38
C GLU A 47 -1.74 -16.85 6.94
N LEU A 48 -3.04 -16.64 6.79
CA LEU A 48 -3.66 -16.34 5.51
C LEU A 48 -4.31 -14.96 5.54
N THR A 49 -4.34 -14.31 4.40
CA THR A 49 -5.09 -13.07 4.23
C THR A 49 -6.59 -13.35 4.36
N ASP A 50 -7.40 -12.31 4.46
CA ASP A 50 -8.85 -12.45 4.59
C ASP A 50 -9.47 -13.22 3.41
N ASP A 51 -8.86 -13.13 2.23
CA ASP A 51 -9.31 -13.84 1.03
C ASP A 51 -8.61 -15.18 0.81
N GLY A 52 -7.90 -15.69 1.81
CA GLY A 52 -7.31 -17.03 1.79
C GLY A 52 -5.95 -17.14 1.11
N ARG A 53 -5.32 -16.03 0.72
CA ARG A 53 -3.99 -16.05 0.11
C ARG A 53 -2.90 -16.12 1.17
N SER A 54 -1.76 -16.70 0.79
CA SER A 54 -0.61 -16.79 1.70
C SER A 54 0.08 -15.42 1.81
N TYR A 55 0.40 -14.99 3.02
CA TYR A 55 1.22 -13.79 3.24
C TYR A 55 2.61 -13.90 2.64
N ARG A 56 3.12 -15.11 2.42
CA ARG A 56 4.44 -15.29 1.79
C ARG A 56 4.49 -14.77 0.35
N ASN A 57 3.35 -14.72 -0.32
CA ASN A 57 3.26 -14.35 -1.73
C ASN A 57 2.42 -13.11 -1.97
N THR A 58 1.93 -12.49 -0.91
CA THR A 58 0.97 -11.40 -1.04
C THR A 58 1.49 -10.13 -0.36
N ALA A 59 1.70 -9.07 -1.14
CA ALA A 59 1.94 -7.76 -0.57
C ALA A 59 0.67 -7.29 0.13
N CYS A 60 0.82 -6.63 1.26
CA CYS A 60 -0.32 -6.16 2.03
C CYS A 60 0.09 -5.06 3.02
N VAL A 61 -0.90 -4.47 3.66
CA VAL A 61 -0.69 -3.52 4.75
C VAL A 61 -1.19 -4.15 6.05
N ALA A 62 -0.34 -4.16 7.06
CA ALA A 62 -0.68 -4.59 8.40
C ALA A 62 -0.87 -3.36 9.28
N TYR A 63 -2.06 -3.17 9.80
CA TYR A 63 -2.37 -2.06 10.69
C TYR A 63 -2.16 -2.46 12.14
N PRO A 64 -1.65 -1.55 13.00
CA PRO A 64 -1.34 -1.90 14.39
C PRO A 64 -2.51 -2.51 15.17
N TYR A 65 -3.71 -2.06 14.89
CA TYR A 65 -4.89 -2.53 15.62
C TYR A 65 -5.41 -3.89 15.15
N HIS A 66 -4.98 -4.39 14.01
CA HIS A 66 -5.42 -5.70 13.53
C HIS A 66 -4.68 -6.85 14.21
N GLN A 67 -3.39 -6.69 14.47
CA GLN A 67 -2.55 -7.67 15.17
C GLN A 67 -2.66 -9.10 14.64
N ARG A 68 -3.04 -9.28 13.36
CA ARG A 68 -3.26 -10.62 12.80
C ARG A 68 -1.96 -11.30 12.41
N ILE A 69 -0.96 -10.52 12.00
CA ILE A 69 0.32 -11.03 11.50
C ILE A 69 1.29 -11.24 12.64
N ASP A 70 1.47 -10.22 13.48
CA ASP A 70 2.34 -10.28 14.64
C ASP A 70 1.89 -9.24 15.66
N LYS A 71 1.60 -9.68 16.88
CA LYS A 71 1.19 -8.78 17.97
C LYS A 71 2.27 -7.79 18.37
N SER A 72 3.53 -8.05 18.00
CA SER A 72 4.64 -7.13 18.27
C SER A 72 4.66 -5.93 17.32
N LEU A 73 3.96 -5.99 16.18
CA LEU A 73 3.90 -4.87 15.24
C LEU A 73 3.12 -3.71 15.85
N ARG A 74 3.81 -2.59 16.06
CA ARG A 74 3.25 -1.39 16.67
C ARG A 74 2.99 -0.26 15.67
N HIS A 75 3.41 -0.46 14.42
CA HIS A 75 3.34 0.56 13.38
C HIS A 75 2.66 -0.01 12.15
N THR A 76 1.98 0.85 11.40
CA THR A 76 1.47 0.48 10.08
C THR A 76 2.64 0.02 9.24
N THR A 77 2.53 -1.19 8.70
CA THR A 77 3.62 -1.86 8.00
C THR A 77 3.16 -2.30 6.62
N VAL A 78 3.91 -1.92 5.60
CA VAL A 78 3.73 -2.47 4.25
C VAL A 78 4.61 -3.71 4.13
N VAL A 79 4.00 -4.83 3.80
CA VAL A 79 4.67 -6.12 3.70
C VAL A 79 4.94 -6.41 2.22
N LEU A 80 6.21 -6.56 1.87
CA LEU A 80 6.66 -6.84 0.50
C LEU A 80 7.45 -8.15 0.51
N PRO A 81 6.79 -9.29 0.33
CA PRO A 81 7.47 -10.59 0.36
C PRO A 81 8.44 -10.78 -0.81
N SER A 82 8.22 -10.11 -1.93
CA SER A 82 9.09 -10.18 -3.10
C SER A 82 9.11 -8.82 -3.79
N LEU A 83 9.99 -8.68 -4.77
CA LEU A 83 9.99 -7.50 -5.63
C LEU A 83 8.78 -7.58 -6.57
N ILE A 84 7.93 -6.59 -6.51
CA ILE A 84 6.67 -6.52 -7.27
C ILE A 84 6.68 -5.26 -8.15
N PRO A 85 5.78 -5.17 -9.13
CA PRO A 85 5.68 -3.96 -9.95
C PRO A 85 5.44 -2.71 -9.12
N LEU A 86 6.00 -1.59 -9.58
CA LEU A 86 5.92 -0.31 -8.89
C LEU A 86 4.48 0.10 -8.55
N ALA A 87 3.56 -0.11 -9.50
CA ALA A 87 2.16 0.25 -9.29
C ALA A 87 1.54 -0.50 -8.09
N TYR A 88 1.98 -1.72 -7.83
CA TYR A 88 1.47 -2.50 -6.69
C TYR A 88 2.00 -1.97 -5.36
N VAL A 89 3.25 -1.48 -5.34
CA VAL A 89 3.78 -0.81 -4.14
C VAL A 89 2.98 0.47 -3.87
N VAL A 90 2.69 1.24 -4.89
CA VAL A 90 1.88 2.46 -4.78
C VAL A 90 0.47 2.13 -4.30
N HIS A 91 -0.11 1.02 -4.77
CA HIS A 91 -1.41 0.55 -4.29
C HIS A 91 -1.38 0.32 -2.77
N GLU A 92 -0.34 -0.36 -2.26
CA GLU A 92 -0.22 -0.59 -0.82
C GLU A 92 -0.04 0.73 -0.06
N LEU A 93 0.72 1.67 -0.61
CA LEU A 93 0.85 3.00 -0.01
C LEU A 93 -0.48 3.77 -0.06
N GLY A 94 -1.33 3.48 -1.03
CA GLY A 94 -2.70 3.99 -1.07
C GLY A 94 -3.52 3.57 0.14
N HIS A 95 -3.35 2.33 0.60
CA HIS A 95 -3.98 1.88 1.84
C HIS A 95 -3.47 2.66 3.06
N VAL A 96 -2.19 3.01 3.09
CA VAL A 96 -1.62 3.82 4.17
C VAL A 96 -2.21 5.23 4.15
N LEU A 97 -2.37 5.82 2.98
CA LEU A 97 -3.03 7.11 2.85
C LEU A 97 -4.48 7.05 3.36
N ASP A 98 -5.19 6.00 2.98
CA ASP A 98 -6.57 5.75 3.43
C ASP A 98 -6.64 5.71 4.96
N GLU A 99 -5.73 4.98 5.60
CA GLU A 99 -5.64 4.95 7.06
C GLU A 99 -5.42 6.35 7.63
N SER A 100 -4.49 7.11 7.06
CA SER A 100 -4.18 8.46 7.52
C SER A 100 -5.38 9.40 7.43
N LEU A 101 -6.34 9.09 6.58
CA LEU A 101 -7.60 9.84 6.39
C LEU A 101 -8.76 9.23 7.18
N GLY A 102 -8.50 8.24 8.04
CA GLY A 102 -9.51 7.61 8.88
C GLY A 102 -10.46 6.69 8.13
N PHE A 103 -10.09 6.19 6.96
CA PHE A 103 -10.92 5.31 6.13
C PHE A 103 -12.28 5.92 5.78
N SER A 104 -12.34 7.25 5.64
CA SER A 104 -13.60 7.97 5.55
C SER A 104 -14.06 8.28 4.12
N HIS A 105 -13.16 8.23 3.15
CA HIS A 105 -13.49 8.59 1.78
C HIS A 105 -13.95 7.40 0.96
N ILE A 106 -14.96 7.60 0.12
CA ILE A 106 -15.50 6.56 -0.76
C ILE A 106 -15.14 6.93 -2.20
N ALA A 107 -14.25 6.14 -2.82
CA ALA A 107 -13.89 6.29 -4.22
C ALA A 107 -14.75 5.37 -5.09
N GLU A 108 -15.08 5.81 -6.30
CA GLU A 108 -15.73 4.93 -7.26
C GLU A 108 -14.72 3.90 -7.80
N PRO A 109 -15.14 2.64 -8.03
CA PRO A 109 -14.24 1.62 -8.54
C PRO A 109 -13.69 1.97 -9.92
N VAL A 110 -12.36 1.92 -10.07
CA VAL A 110 -11.68 2.20 -11.35
C VAL A 110 -11.17 0.92 -12.04
N THR A 111 -11.22 -0.20 -11.33
CA THR A 111 -10.81 -1.53 -11.82
C THR A 111 -11.78 -2.58 -11.30
N GLU A 112 -11.68 -3.80 -11.82
CA GLU A 112 -12.47 -4.91 -11.26
C GLU A 112 -12.08 -5.22 -9.82
N TYR A 113 -10.79 -5.15 -9.50
CA TYR A 113 -10.32 -5.37 -8.13
C TYR A 113 -10.86 -4.33 -7.16
N ALA A 114 -11.06 -3.10 -7.61
CA ALA A 114 -11.62 -2.03 -6.80
C ALA A 114 -13.04 -2.32 -6.30
N LYS A 115 -13.74 -3.25 -6.93
CA LYS A 115 -15.10 -3.64 -6.54
C LYS A 115 -15.14 -4.55 -5.32
N VAL A 116 -14.00 -5.05 -4.86
CA VAL A 116 -13.94 -5.99 -3.72
C VAL A 116 -14.45 -5.33 -2.43
N ASP A 117 -13.97 -4.13 -2.12
CA ASP A 117 -14.44 -3.36 -0.97
C ASP A 117 -14.02 -1.89 -1.09
N ARG A 118 -14.44 -1.08 -0.12
CA ARG A 118 -14.14 0.35 -0.07
C ARG A 118 -12.63 0.63 -0.04
N MET A 119 -11.88 -0.15 0.73
CA MET A 119 -10.43 0.06 0.90
C MET A 119 -9.69 -0.22 -0.39
N GLU A 120 -10.05 -1.28 -1.09
CA GLU A 120 -9.45 -1.59 -2.39
C GLU A 120 -9.84 -0.55 -3.44
N ALA A 121 -11.07 -0.06 -3.40
CA ALA A 121 -11.50 1.01 -4.30
C ALA A 121 -10.66 2.27 -4.11
N PHE A 122 -10.35 2.63 -2.87
CA PHE A 122 -9.51 3.81 -2.58
C PHE A 122 -8.07 3.61 -3.07
N ALA A 123 -7.48 2.47 -2.74
CA ALA A 123 -6.08 2.18 -3.13
C ALA A 123 -5.93 2.11 -4.65
N GLU A 124 -6.90 1.50 -5.35
CA GLU A 124 -6.88 1.44 -6.80
C GLU A 124 -7.09 2.83 -7.43
N ALA A 125 -7.96 3.66 -6.85
CA ALA A 125 -8.16 5.02 -7.33
C ALA A 125 -6.86 5.85 -7.19
N PHE A 126 -6.16 5.71 -6.06
CA PHE A 126 -4.89 6.37 -5.84
C PHE A 126 -3.86 5.96 -6.90
N THR A 127 -3.76 4.65 -7.17
CA THR A 127 -2.85 4.12 -8.17
C THR A 127 -3.22 4.59 -9.58
N SER A 128 -4.51 4.58 -9.91
CA SER A 128 -5.00 5.03 -11.21
C SER A 128 -4.76 6.54 -11.43
N TRP A 129 -4.82 7.32 -10.36
CA TRP A 129 -4.53 8.76 -10.41
C TRP A 129 -3.07 9.03 -10.76
N LEU A 130 -2.16 8.18 -10.30
CA LEU A 130 -0.71 8.35 -10.51
C LEU A 130 -0.19 7.66 -11.77
N PHE A 131 -0.85 6.61 -12.24
CA PHE A 131 -0.39 5.83 -13.40
C PHE A 131 -1.44 5.84 -14.51
N TRP A 132 -1.16 6.60 -15.54
CA TRP A 132 -2.04 6.65 -16.71
C TRP A 132 -2.23 5.26 -17.30
N GLY A 133 -3.48 4.90 -17.55
CA GLY A 133 -3.81 3.60 -18.16
C GLY A 133 -3.90 2.43 -17.18
N TYR A 134 -3.62 2.66 -15.89
CA TYR A 134 -3.75 1.59 -14.89
C TYR A 134 -5.22 1.16 -14.71
N GLY A 135 -6.11 2.12 -14.60
CA GLY A 135 -7.55 1.86 -14.47
C GLY A 135 -8.34 2.93 -15.20
N LYS A 136 -9.62 3.01 -14.88
CA LYS A 136 -10.48 4.06 -15.39
C LYS A 136 -10.11 5.40 -14.78
N GLU A 137 -10.65 6.47 -15.33
CA GLU A 137 -10.49 7.81 -14.78
C GLU A 137 -11.08 7.87 -13.35
N VAL A 138 -10.35 8.50 -12.44
CA VAL A 138 -10.76 8.66 -11.05
C VAL A 138 -11.95 9.61 -10.97
N ASP A 139 -12.93 9.32 -10.11
CA ASP A 139 -14.07 10.21 -9.91
C ASP A 139 -13.62 11.57 -9.37
N LYS A 140 -14.36 12.62 -9.70
CA LYS A 140 -13.96 13.99 -9.41
C LYS A 140 -13.79 14.27 -7.91
N SER A 141 -14.63 13.68 -7.08
CA SER A 141 -14.54 13.87 -5.63
C SER A 141 -13.22 13.30 -5.09
N THR A 142 -12.79 12.15 -5.57
CA THR A 142 -11.54 11.51 -5.15
C THR A 142 -10.33 12.25 -5.72
N GLU A 143 -10.37 12.65 -6.97
CA GLU A 143 -9.32 13.47 -7.57
C GLU A 143 -9.15 14.79 -6.80
N TYR A 144 -10.25 15.43 -6.45
CA TYR A 144 -10.23 16.66 -5.66
C TYR A 144 -9.59 16.45 -4.29
N LEU A 145 -9.88 15.31 -3.64
CA LEU A 145 -9.26 14.96 -2.36
C LEU A 145 -7.73 14.89 -2.51
N PHE A 146 -7.24 14.16 -3.51
CA PHE A 146 -5.80 14.01 -3.73
C PHE A 146 -5.14 15.35 -4.04
N GLU A 147 -5.77 16.17 -4.88
CA GLU A 147 -5.26 17.49 -5.22
C GLU A 147 -5.23 18.42 -4.00
N CYS A 148 -6.22 18.35 -3.12
CA CYS A 148 -6.25 19.16 -1.91
C CYS A 148 -5.12 18.78 -0.95
N ILE A 149 -4.82 17.50 -0.81
CA ILE A 149 -3.69 17.05 0.03
C ILE A 149 -2.38 17.55 -0.57
N ASP A 150 -2.22 17.43 -1.88
CA ASP A 150 -1.00 17.84 -2.57
C ASP A 150 -0.71 19.33 -2.45
N LYS A 151 -1.75 20.15 -2.35
CA LYS A 151 -1.62 21.61 -2.24
C LYS A 151 -1.34 22.12 -0.82
N ARG A 152 -1.51 21.28 0.17
CA ARG A 152 -1.27 21.66 1.56
C ARG A 152 0.23 21.70 1.87
#